data_ae348c5dcf241a56ccc1359bf47ed642
#
_entry.id   ae348c5dcf241a56ccc1359bf47ed642
#
_cell.length_a   1.000
_cell.length_b   1.000
_cell.length_c   1.000
_cell.angle_alpha   90.00
_cell.angle_beta   90.00
_cell.angle_gamma   90.00
#
_symmetry.space_group_name_H-M   'P 1'
#
loop_
_entity.id
_entity.type
_entity.pdbx_description
1 polymer ?
#
loop_
_entity_poly.entity_id
_entity_poly.type
_entity_poly.pdbx_seq_one_letter_code
_entity_poly.pdbx_strand_id
1 'polypeptide(L)'
;MAKKESQEGKPKKGLPRLIELAMTQKTPMVGGMILSALATIASFLPYLAIYFIIQEIVGIYPDFSTLDVPKVLGYGGLALGGVLLNVLLYTASVALSHIAAYGTLYQCKINYVSHIAKLPLGYHLKMGSGKLRKIMDDNIESLEGFIAHDLPNMISAFVAPIVMLVLVFAVDWRFGLATFVGIIVSFLVYGVTTGGNKTKKLMEDYQTSLEDMSNASVEYIRGIAVVKAFKQTAFSFKRLHDSIKNYTKTVVPYSLSQELMTAAFTAALNGIYLFIIPVGIWIGSSTNDYQAFVAPFIFYLIFVPVIASILMKVLYASVNAMQVGNAVEHMDQVLAEPEIPEKGTSQKPSTYNVVYDNVTFSYTEDETNAALQSVSFTAPQRKVTAIVGPSGGGKSTIASLLPRFYDVEQGVIRIGGVDIRNMSTGDLMDTVSFVFQDNFLFKQSILDNIRMGNPNATEEEVIAAAKAAQCHEFISELPQSYQTVFGKDGVKLSGGQIQRIAIARAIVKNAPILVLDEATSFSDPENEHLIQQALFELMKGKTVIMIAHRLSTIRNADQILVVDHGKIVQSGTHDELMTQAGRYQDLWNNYTAALTWKFSVGKEA
;
A
#
# COMPACT_ATOMS: atom_id res chain seq x y z
N MET A 1 -14.51 20.37 -33.02
CA MET A 1 -13.39 19.42 -33.13
C MET A 1 -13.41 18.54 -31.89
N ALA A 2 -14.30 17.56 -31.86
CA ALA A 2 -14.40 16.52 -30.86
C ALA A 2 -14.04 15.20 -31.56
N LYS A 3 -13.14 14.46 -31.03
CA LYS A 3 -12.80 13.04 -31.16
C LYS A 3 -11.29 12.83 -31.21
N LYS A 4 -10.73 12.78 -30.04
CA LYS A 4 -9.58 11.90 -29.75
C LYS A 4 -9.64 11.58 -28.25
N GLU A 5 -10.74 10.98 -27.79
CA GLU A 5 -10.73 10.18 -26.58
C GLU A 5 -10.00 8.89 -26.91
N SER A 6 -8.88 8.76 -26.29
CA SER A 6 -7.93 7.66 -26.34
C SER A 6 -8.64 6.33 -26.06
N GLN A 7 -8.38 5.35 -26.88
CA GLN A 7 -8.41 3.95 -26.46
C GLN A 7 -7.40 3.80 -25.30
N GLU A 8 -7.85 4.00 -24.07
CA GLU A 8 -7.13 3.54 -22.89
C GLU A 8 -7.12 2.01 -22.95
N GLY A 9 -6.00 1.49 -23.42
CA GLY A 9 -5.73 0.06 -23.43
C GLY A 9 -5.77 -0.44 -21.98
N LYS A 10 -6.17 -1.71 -21.79
CA LYS A 10 -6.12 -2.39 -20.49
C LYS A 10 -4.79 -2.06 -19.79
N PRO A 11 -4.80 -1.73 -18.48
CA PRO A 11 -3.58 -1.39 -17.77
C PRO A 11 -2.54 -2.50 -17.95
N LYS A 12 -1.30 -2.11 -18.31
CA LYS A 12 -0.19 -3.05 -18.45
C LYS A 12 0.06 -3.72 -17.11
N LYS A 13 0.47 -4.99 -17.11
CA LYS A 13 0.78 -5.74 -15.88
C LYS A 13 2.20 -6.26 -15.93
N GLY A 14 2.78 -6.53 -14.75
CA GLY A 14 4.12 -7.11 -14.61
C GLY A 14 5.21 -6.22 -15.21
N LEU A 15 6.21 -6.84 -15.86
CA LEU A 15 7.38 -6.14 -16.39
C LEU A 15 7.06 -4.96 -17.33
N PRO A 16 6.11 -5.03 -18.28
CA PRO A 16 5.73 -3.87 -19.09
C PRO A 16 5.24 -2.67 -18.28
N ARG A 17 4.59 -2.91 -17.16
CA ARG A 17 4.16 -1.84 -16.23
C ARG A 17 5.33 -1.24 -15.46
N LEU A 18 6.24 -2.06 -14.99
CA LEU A 18 7.47 -1.60 -14.32
C LEU A 18 8.32 -0.72 -15.22
N ILE A 19 8.49 -1.12 -16.49
CA ILE A 19 9.22 -0.32 -17.49
C ILE A 19 8.50 1.01 -17.75
N GLU A 20 7.18 1.02 -17.85
CA GLU A 20 6.39 2.24 -18.02
C GLU A 20 6.60 3.22 -16.87
N LEU A 21 6.58 2.73 -15.61
CA LEU A 21 6.86 3.55 -14.44
C LEU A 21 8.31 4.08 -14.45
N ALA A 22 9.30 3.23 -14.75
CA ALA A 22 10.69 3.63 -14.85
C ALA A 22 10.91 4.73 -15.93
N MET A 23 10.13 4.69 -17.00
CA MET A 23 10.20 5.67 -18.10
C MET A 23 9.53 7.01 -17.77
N THR A 24 8.97 7.23 -16.57
CA THR A 24 8.58 8.57 -16.11
C THR A 24 9.78 9.50 -16.04
N GLN A 25 10.98 8.97 -15.74
CA GLN A 25 12.26 9.66 -15.73
C GLN A 25 13.13 9.23 -16.92
N LYS A 26 12.67 9.51 -18.15
CA LYS A 26 13.26 8.98 -19.40
C LYS A 26 14.77 9.23 -19.52
N THR A 27 15.22 10.48 -19.33
CA THR A 27 16.60 10.86 -19.61
C THR A 27 17.62 10.10 -18.76
N PRO A 28 17.56 10.13 -17.41
CA PRO A 28 18.51 9.38 -16.60
C PRO A 28 18.32 7.87 -16.77
N MET A 29 17.09 7.40 -16.97
CA MET A 29 16.83 5.97 -17.13
C MET A 29 17.47 5.39 -18.41
N VAL A 30 17.23 6.02 -19.56
CA VAL A 30 17.81 5.58 -20.84
C VAL A 30 19.33 5.71 -20.80
N GLY A 31 19.87 6.80 -20.22
CA GLY A 31 21.31 6.95 -20.01
C GLY A 31 21.91 5.82 -19.18
N GLY A 32 21.27 5.48 -18.06
CA GLY A 32 21.67 4.35 -17.22
C GLY A 32 21.66 3.01 -17.97
N MET A 33 20.60 2.74 -18.73
CA MET A 33 20.50 1.51 -19.55
C MET A 33 21.59 1.40 -20.60
N ILE A 34 21.92 2.48 -21.31
CA ILE A 34 23.00 2.51 -22.31
C ILE A 34 24.35 2.26 -21.64
N LEU A 35 24.62 2.95 -20.51
CA LEU A 35 25.88 2.75 -19.78
C LEU A 35 26.00 1.33 -19.23
N SER A 36 24.91 0.70 -18.77
CA SER A 36 24.91 -0.70 -18.34
C SER A 36 25.25 -1.65 -19.48
N ALA A 37 24.69 -1.41 -20.67
CA ALA A 37 25.01 -2.19 -21.86
C ALA A 37 26.51 -2.05 -22.24
N LEU A 38 27.06 -0.84 -22.26
CA LEU A 38 28.46 -0.56 -22.53
C LEU A 38 29.38 -1.16 -21.46
N ALA A 39 29.03 -1.06 -20.19
CA ALA A 39 29.73 -1.68 -19.08
C ALA A 39 29.81 -3.21 -19.29
N THR A 40 28.67 -3.81 -19.66
CA THR A 40 28.61 -5.25 -19.95
C THR A 40 29.55 -5.65 -21.10
N ILE A 41 29.58 -4.89 -22.17
CA ILE A 41 30.52 -5.15 -23.29
C ILE A 41 31.97 -5.03 -22.79
N ALA A 42 32.28 -3.97 -22.02
CA ALA A 42 33.62 -3.76 -21.49
C ALA A 42 34.07 -4.90 -20.56
N SER A 43 33.14 -5.54 -19.85
CA SER A 43 33.45 -6.69 -18.97
C SER A 43 34.00 -7.91 -19.68
N PHE A 44 33.89 -8.00 -21.00
CA PHE A 44 34.46 -9.09 -21.81
C PHE A 44 35.90 -8.82 -22.29
N LEU A 45 36.40 -7.58 -22.23
CA LEU A 45 37.77 -7.22 -22.61
C LEU A 45 38.85 -8.04 -21.88
N PRO A 46 38.74 -8.28 -20.55
CA PRO A 46 39.70 -9.13 -19.85
C PRO A 46 39.76 -10.56 -20.39
N TYR A 47 38.63 -11.14 -20.77
CA TYR A 47 38.60 -12.51 -21.32
C TYR A 47 39.21 -12.57 -22.72
N LEU A 48 38.98 -11.54 -23.54
CA LEU A 48 39.62 -11.40 -24.82
C LEU A 48 41.15 -11.23 -24.67
N ALA A 49 41.60 -10.42 -23.73
CA ALA A 49 43.01 -10.24 -23.41
C ALA A 49 43.67 -11.56 -22.93
N ILE A 50 42.98 -12.31 -22.05
CA ILE A 50 43.43 -13.64 -21.62
C ILE A 50 43.61 -14.57 -22.82
N TYR A 51 42.66 -14.58 -23.75
CA TYR A 51 42.79 -15.39 -24.98
C TYR A 51 44.03 -15.02 -25.77
N PHE A 52 44.33 -13.74 -26.00
CA PHE A 52 45.53 -13.30 -26.74
C PHE A 52 46.82 -13.62 -25.97
N ILE A 53 46.83 -13.54 -24.62
CA ILE A 53 47.99 -13.96 -23.82
C ILE A 53 48.22 -15.46 -23.98
N ILE A 54 47.17 -16.29 -23.92
CA ILE A 54 47.28 -17.73 -24.11
C ILE A 54 47.82 -18.05 -25.51
N GLN A 55 47.31 -17.37 -26.52
CA GLN A 55 47.72 -17.54 -27.92
C GLN A 55 49.23 -17.22 -28.11
N GLU A 56 49.71 -16.14 -27.47
CA GLU A 56 51.13 -15.75 -27.54
C GLU A 56 52.02 -16.79 -26.84
N ILE A 57 51.63 -17.25 -25.64
CA ILE A 57 52.40 -18.25 -24.88
C ILE A 57 52.43 -19.60 -25.61
N VAL A 58 51.29 -20.06 -26.14
CA VAL A 58 51.19 -21.32 -26.87
C VAL A 58 51.96 -21.24 -28.20
N GLY A 59 51.98 -20.06 -28.85
CA GLY A 59 52.63 -19.83 -30.12
C GLY A 59 54.17 -19.98 -30.08
N ILE A 60 54.79 -19.77 -28.91
CA ILE A 60 56.26 -19.86 -28.75
C ILE A 60 56.73 -21.19 -28.13
N TYR A 61 55.77 -22.06 -27.73
CA TYR A 61 56.15 -23.37 -27.15
C TYR A 61 56.92 -24.22 -28.14
N PRO A 62 58.04 -24.88 -27.73
CA PRO A 62 58.59 -25.02 -26.39
C PRO A 62 59.61 -23.95 -25.92
N ASP A 63 59.98 -22.98 -26.78
CA ASP A 63 61.04 -22.00 -26.51
C ASP A 63 60.49 -20.68 -25.98
N PHE A 64 60.34 -20.60 -24.64
CA PHE A 64 59.86 -19.41 -23.95
C PHE A 64 60.86 -18.23 -23.90
N SER A 65 62.10 -18.42 -24.37
CA SER A 65 63.10 -17.33 -24.42
C SER A 65 62.73 -16.26 -25.45
N THR A 66 61.89 -16.61 -26.43
CA THR A 66 61.38 -15.73 -27.50
C THR A 66 60.11 -14.93 -27.13
N LEU A 67 59.67 -14.98 -25.88
CA LEU A 67 58.47 -14.31 -25.43
C LEU A 67 58.54 -12.79 -25.61
N ASP A 68 57.62 -12.22 -26.36
CA ASP A 68 57.43 -10.77 -26.48
C ASP A 68 56.75 -10.21 -25.21
N VAL A 69 57.57 -9.97 -24.18
CA VAL A 69 57.11 -9.46 -22.88
C VAL A 69 56.35 -8.14 -23.02
N PRO A 70 56.79 -7.15 -23.82
CA PRO A 70 56.01 -5.91 -24.07
C PRO A 70 54.61 -6.18 -24.59
N LYS A 71 54.43 -7.12 -25.51
CA LYS A 71 53.12 -7.48 -26.09
C LYS A 71 52.19 -8.13 -25.07
N VAL A 72 52.71 -9.06 -24.27
CA VAL A 72 51.96 -9.70 -23.17
C VAL A 72 51.56 -8.68 -22.13
N LEU A 73 52.45 -7.75 -21.76
CA LEU A 73 52.14 -6.64 -20.86
C LEU A 73 51.08 -5.70 -21.46
N GLY A 74 51.08 -5.47 -22.78
CA GLY A 74 50.06 -4.73 -23.48
C GLY A 74 48.68 -5.38 -23.36
N TYR A 75 48.59 -6.71 -23.50
CA TYR A 75 47.33 -7.44 -23.25
C TYR A 75 46.91 -7.40 -21.76
N GLY A 76 47.87 -7.46 -20.83
CA GLY A 76 47.61 -7.23 -19.41
C GLY A 76 47.03 -5.82 -19.15
N GLY A 77 47.58 -4.81 -19.82
CA GLY A 77 47.06 -3.44 -19.81
C GLY A 77 45.63 -3.35 -20.38
N LEU A 78 45.32 -4.07 -21.46
CA LEU A 78 43.99 -4.17 -22.04
C LEU A 78 42.99 -4.80 -21.04
N ALA A 79 43.40 -5.87 -20.36
CA ALA A 79 42.58 -6.51 -19.34
C ALA A 79 42.26 -5.54 -18.18
N LEU A 80 43.28 -4.88 -17.63
CA LEU A 80 43.12 -3.90 -16.55
C LEU A 80 42.25 -2.72 -16.99
N GLY A 81 42.52 -2.17 -18.18
CA GLY A 81 41.73 -1.09 -18.76
C GLY A 81 40.25 -1.48 -18.95
N GLY A 82 40.01 -2.71 -19.40
CA GLY A 82 38.65 -3.27 -19.52
C GLY A 82 37.92 -3.36 -18.19
N VAL A 83 38.59 -3.81 -17.13
CA VAL A 83 38.01 -3.84 -15.76
C VAL A 83 37.70 -2.43 -15.26
N LEU A 84 38.67 -1.50 -15.39
CA LEU A 84 38.47 -0.11 -14.94
C LEU A 84 37.33 0.56 -15.70
N LEU A 85 37.28 0.37 -17.03
CA LEU A 85 36.21 0.90 -17.86
C LEU A 85 34.86 0.33 -17.47
N ASN A 86 34.76 -0.99 -17.24
CA ASN A 86 33.52 -1.63 -16.75
C ASN A 86 33.06 -1.02 -15.44
N VAL A 87 33.95 -0.87 -14.45
CA VAL A 87 33.62 -0.30 -13.13
C VAL A 87 33.13 1.15 -13.27
N LEU A 88 33.80 1.97 -14.06
CA LEU A 88 33.41 3.37 -14.28
C LEU A 88 32.03 3.48 -14.95
N LEU A 89 31.80 2.73 -16.02
CA LEU A 89 30.54 2.74 -16.76
C LEU A 89 29.40 2.18 -15.92
N TYR A 90 29.64 1.09 -15.17
CA TYR A 90 28.63 0.49 -14.30
C TYR A 90 28.27 1.42 -13.16
N THR A 91 29.26 2.04 -12.50
CA THR A 91 29.00 3.02 -11.43
C THR A 91 28.20 4.23 -11.94
N ALA A 92 28.55 4.75 -13.10
CA ALA A 92 27.80 5.83 -13.75
C ALA A 92 26.37 5.40 -14.12
N SER A 93 26.19 4.17 -14.62
CA SER A 93 24.87 3.57 -14.90
C SER A 93 24.00 3.52 -13.64
N VAL A 94 24.53 2.97 -12.55
CA VAL A 94 23.81 2.85 -11.27
C VAL A 94 23.47 4.24 -10.71
N ALA A 95 24.39 5.21 -10.79
CA ALA A 95 24.13 6.58 -10.34
C ALA A 95 22.95 7.23 -11.10
N LEU A 96 22.90 7.11 -12.43
CA LEU A 96 21.77 7.62 -13.22
C LEU A 96 20.48 6.85 -12.92
N SER A 97 20.57 5.54 -12.69
CA SER A 97 19.41 4.72 -12.34
C SER A 97 18.83 5.08 -10.97
N HIS A 98 19.66 5.44 -9.98
CA HIS A 98 19.18 5.97 -8.69
C HIS A 98 18.47 7.32 -8.84
N ILE A 99 18.99 8.22 -9.68
CA ILE A 99 18.30 9.50 -9.97
C ILE A 99 16.93 9.22 -10.57
N ALA A 100 16.83 8.29 -11.52
CA ALA A 100 15.56 7.89 -12.10
C ALA A 100 14.63 7.23 -11.06
N ALA A 101 15.17 6.35 -10.21
CA ALA A 101 14.43 5.63 -9.19
C ALA A 101 13.78 6.58 -8.18
N TYR A 102 14.54 7.49 -7.58
CA TYR A 102 14.00 8.46 -6.61
C TYR A 102 13.00 9.42 -7.24
N GLY A 103 13.23 9.85 -8.48
CA GLY A 103 12.26 10.69 -9.21
C GLY A 103 10.93 9.96 -9.47
N THR A 104 11.01 8.68 -9.87
CA THR A 104 9.82 7.84 -10.09
C THR A 104 9.11 7.54 -8.78
N LEU A 105 9.84 7.17 -7.72
CA LEU A 105 9.32 6.90 -6.39
C LEU A 105 8.55 8.10 -5.83
N TYR A 106 9.14 9.30 -5.92
CA TYR A 106 8.49 10.53 -5.51
C TYR A 106 7.16 10.73 -6.25
N GLN A 107 7.16 10.60 -7.57
CA GLN A 107 5.94 10.77 -8.36
C GLN A 107 4.87 9.73 -8.03
N CYS A 108 5.27 8.46 -7.85
CA CYS A 108 4.34 7.39 -7.46
C CYS A 108 3.73 7.65 -6.08
N LYS A 109 4.54 8.05 -5.08
CA LYS A 109 4.04 8.36 -3.73
C LYS A 109 3.09 9.56 -3.74
N ILE A 110 3.42 10.64 -4.46
CA ILE A 110 2.52 11.80 -4.58
C ILE A 110 1.20 11.43 -5.27
N ASN A 111 1.27 10.72 -6.39
CA ASN A 111 0.06 10.29 -7.11
C ASN A 111 -0.81 9.38 -6.24
N TYR A 112 -0.19 8.43 -5.53
CA TYR A 112 -0.89 7.52 -4.62
C TYR A 112 -1.59 8.28 -3.48
N VAL A 113 -0.87 9.17 -2.77
CA VAL A 113 -1.44 9.97 -1.68
C VAL A 113 -2.54 10.90 -2.18
N SER A 114 -2.34 11.55 -3.31
CA SER A 114 -3.34 12.44 -3.92
C SER A 114 -4.61 11.68 -4.32
N HIS A 115 -4.46 10.46 -4.84
CA HIS A 115 -5.59 9.62 -5.23
C HIS A 115 -6.36 9.11 -4.00
N ILE A 116 -5.68 8.54 -3.00
CA ILE A 116 -6.36 8.05 -1.80
C ILE A 116 -7.09 9.16 -1.03
N ALA A 117 -6.59 10.41 -1.09
CA ALA A 117 -7.27 11.55 -0.47
C ALA A 117 -8.63 11.89 -1.14
N LYS A 118 -8.85 11.45 -2.39
CA LYS A 118 -10.09 11.68 -3.14
C LYS A 118 -11.04 10.49 -3.13
N LEU A 119 -10.61 9.35 -2.58
CA LEU A 119 -11.46 8.17 -2.48
C LEU A 119 -12.53 8.34 -1.40
N PRO A 120 -13.69 7.67 -1.54
CA PRO A 120 -14.73 7.66 -0.51
C PRO A 120 -14.18 7.16 0.84
N LEU A 121 -14.64 7.75 1.96
CA LEU A 121 -14.23 7.30 3.30
C LEU A 121 -14.51 5.80 3.52
N GLY A 122 -15.57 5.28 2.90
CA GLY A 122 -15.91 3.86 2.94
C GLY A 122 -14.80 2.95 2.45
N TYR A 123 -14.08 3.36 1.42
CA TYR A 123 -12.92 2.64 0.93
C TYR A 123 -11.80 2.56 1.99
N HIS A 124 -11.53 3.70 2.66
CA HIS A 124 -10.53 3.75 3.74
C HIS A 124 -10.88 2.83 4.92
N LEU A 125 -12.15 2.78 5.29
CA LEU A 125 -12.64 1.90 6.37
C LEU A 125 -12.55 0.43 5.96
N LYS A 126 -12.88 0.08 4.71
CA LYS A 126 -12.80 -1.28 4.17
C LYS A 126 -11.35 -1.77 4.06
N MET A 127 -10.47 -0.94 3.51
CA MET A 127 -9.06 -1.29 3.30
C MET A 127 -8.23 -1.25 4.59
N GLY A 128 -8.55 -0.32 5.49
CA GLY A 128 -7.81 -0.07 6.71
C GLY A 128 -6.47 0.66 6.46
N SER A 129 -6.11 1.57 7.37
CA SER A 129 -4.90 2.40 7.27
C SER A 129 -3.60 1.59 7.18
N GLY A 130 -3.53 0.42 7.82
CA GLY A 130 -2.36 -0.45 7.80
C GLY A 130 -2.06 -1.02 6.42
N LYS A 131 -3.09 -1.42 5.64
CA LYS A 131 -2.90 -1.95 4.28
C LYS A 131 -2.51 -0.84 3.30
N LEU A 132 -3.18 0.33 3.38
CA LEU A 132 -2.84 1.49 2.56
C LEU A 132 -1.40 1.97 2.82
N ARG A 133 -0.99 2.01 4.10
CA ARG A 133 0.38 2.33 4.49
C ARG A 133 1.38 1.32 3.96
N LYS A 134 1.11 0.01 4.06
CA LYS A 134 1.99 -1.03 3.53
C LYS A 134 2.21 -0.88 2.02
N ILE A 135 1.18 -0.54 1.26
CA ILE A 135 1.32 -0.28 -0.18
C ILE A 135 2.24 0.92 -0.42
N MET A 136 2.09 2.00 0.34
CA MET A 136 2.91 3.21 0.21
C MET A 136 4.37 2.99 0.64
N ASP A 137 4.59 2.33 1.78
CA ASP A 137 5.92 2.20 2.39
C ASP A 137 6.69 1.00 1.79
N ASP A 138 6.05 -0.19 1.63
CA ASP A 138 6.74 -1.39 1.19
C ASP A 138 6.66 -1.60 -0.33
N ASN A 139 5.43 -1.55 -0.90
CA ASN A 139 5.24 -1.93 -2.30
C ASN A 139 5.77 -0.87 -3.26
N ILE A 140 5.50 0.43 -2.98
CA ILE A 140 6.05 1.52 -3.81
C ILE A 140 7.57 1.63 -3.62
N GLU A 141 8.09 1.42 -2.39
CA GLU A 141 9.54 1.43 -2.11
C GLU A 141 10.28 0.35 -2.89
N SER A 142 9.67 -0.82 -3.13
CA SER A 142 10.29 -1.89 -3.92
C SER A 142 10.62 -1.48 -5.36
N LEU A 143 9.96 -0.44 -5.90
CA LEU A 143 10.29 0.15 -7.20
C LEU A 143 11.69 0.76 -7.23
N GLU A 144 12.17 1.32 -6.10
CA GLU A 144 13.51 1.89 -6.05
C GLU A 144 14.57 0.82 -6.35
N GLY A 145 14.51 -0.31 -5.63
CA GLY A 145 15.42 -1.43 -5.86
C GLY A 145 15.38 -1.95 -7.30
N PHE A 146 14.17 -2.08 -7.85
CA PHE A 146 14.00 -2.52 -9.23
C PHE A 146 14.61 -1.54 -10.23
N ILE A 147 14.30 -0.25 -10.15
CA ILE A 147 14.75 0.76 -11.11
C ILE A 147 16.25 1.03 -10.96
N ALA A 148 16.75 1.12 -9.71
CA ALA A 148 18.15 1.44 -9.43
C ALA A 148 19.10 0.28 -9.75
N HIS A 149 18.70 -0.97 -9.49
CA HIS A 149 19.58 -2.13 -9.55
C HIS A 149 19.10 -3.21 -10.51
N ASP A 150 17.83 -3.65 -10.41
CA ASP A 150 17.38 -4.79 -11.20
C ASP A 150 17.28 -4.45 -12.69
N LEU A 151 16.83 -3.27 -13.06
CA LEU A 151 16.67 -2.88 -14.46
C LEU A 151 18.03 -2.74 -15.19
N PRO A 152 19.07 -2.07 -14.64
CA PRO A 152 20.43 -2.14 -15.20
C PRO A 152 20.98 -3.58 -15.30
N ASN A 153 20.74 -4.40 -14.27
CA ASN A 153 21.13 -5.81 -14.27
C ASN A 153 20.38 -6.64 -15.32
N MET A 154 19.11 -6.34 -15.57
CA MET A 154 18.34 -6.95 -16.67
C MET A 154 18.93 -6.59 -18.04
N ILE A 155 19.31 -5.33 -18.27
CA ILE A 155 19.99 -4.94 -19.50
C ILE A 155 21.30 -5.73 -19.67
N SER A 156 22.10 -5.83 -18.61
CA SER A 156 23.30 -6.66 -18.59
C SER A 156 22.97 -8.14 -18.88
N ALA A 157 21.89 -8.66 -18.28
CA ALA A 157 21.46 -10.06 -18.49
C ALA A 157 20.99 -10.35 -19.93
N PHE A 158 20.52 -9.35 -20.68
CA PHE A 158 20.21 -9.49 -22.10
C PHE A 158 21.44 -9.31 -23.01
N VAL A 159 22.30 -8.34 -22.69
CA VAL A 159 23.46 -8.00 -23.50
C VAL A 159 24.57 -9.05 -23.35
N ALA A 160 24.83 -9.52 -22.12
CA ALA A 160 25.93 -10.45 -21.86
C ALA A 160 25.83 -11.77 -22.62
N PRO A 161 24.68 -12.47 -22.74
CA PRO A 161 24.60 -13.69 -23.58
C PRO A 161 24.89 -13.43 -25.06
N ILE A 162 24.50 -12.28 -25.59
CA ILE A 162 24.76 -11.92 -27.00
C ILE A 162 26.26 -11.73 -27.22
N VAL A 163 26.90 -10.92 -26.36
CA VAL A 163 28.35 -10.69 -26.44
C VAL A 163 29.13 -11.99 -26.21
N MET A 164 28.69 -12.80 -25.25
CA MET A 164 29.24 -14.11 -24.96
C MET A 164 29.17 -15.03 -26.19
N LEU A 165 28.03 -15.14 -26.85
CA LEU A 165 27.88 -15.97 -28.05
C LEU A 165 28.77 -15.46 -29.17
N VAL A 166 28.82 -14.14 -29.42
CA VAL A 166 29.74 -13.55 -30.41
C VAL A 166 31.18 -13.92 -30.11
N LEU A 167 31.63 -13.76 -28.86
CA LEU A 167 33.01 -14.09 -28.45
C LEU A 167 33.30 -15.58 -28.62
N VAL A 168 32.39 -16.45 -28.19
CA VAL A 168 32.54 -17.91 -28.29
C VAL A 168 32.67 -18.34 -29.74
N PHE A 169 31.85 -17.86 -30.67
CA PHE A 169 31.96 -18.22 -32.09
C PHE A 169 33.16 -17.55 -32.81
N ALA A 170 33.57 -16.37 -32.35
CA ALA A 170 34.71 -15.65 -32.91
C ALA A 170 36.06 -16.28 -32.58
N VAL A 171 36.22 -16.90 -31.43
CA VAL A 171 37.45 -17.58 -31.00
C VAL A 171 37.67 -18.88 -31.81
N ASP A 172 36.70 -19.78 -31.81
CA ASP A 172 36.69 -20.98 -32.64
C ASP A 172 35.26 -21.51 -32.79
N TRP A 173 34.73 -21.53 -34.00
CA TRP A 173 33.34 -21.92 -34.27
C TRP A 173 33.02 -23.37 -33.87
N ARG A 174 34.00 -24.30 -33.88
CA ARG A 174 33.84 -25.73 -33.56
C ARG A 174 33.57 -25.90 -32.06
N PHE A 175 34.40 -25.28 -31.22
CA PHE A 175 34.17 -25.22 -29.79
C PHE A 175 32.94 -24.36 -29.45
N GLY A 176 32.69 -23.30 -30.25
CA GLY A 176 31.47 -22.48 -30.15
C GLY A 176 30.22 -23.32 -30.31
N LEU A 177 30.17 -24.19 -31.30
CA LEU A 177 29.04 -25.09 -31.53
C LEU A 177 28.87 -26.10 -30.39
N ALA A 178 29.97 -26.70 -29.90
CA ALA A 178 29.94 -27.61 -28.76
C ALA A 178 29.39 -26.94 -27.51
N THR A 179 29.84 -25.71 -27.23
CA THR A 179 29.35 -24.89 -26.12
C THR A 179 27.86 -24.56 -26.27
N PHE A 180 27.44 -24.16 -27.48
CA PHE A 180 26.04 -23.84 -27.76
C PHE A 180 25.11 -25.04 -27.57
N VAL A 181 25.52 -26.24 -28.02
CA VAL A 181 24.77 -27.48 -27.73
C VAL A 181 24.65 -27.74 -26.23
N GLY A 182 25.76 -27.56 -25.49
CA GLY A 182 25.73 -27.69 -24.02
C GLY A 182 24.79 -26.69 -23.34
N ILE A 183 24.73 -25.45 -23.83
CA ILE A 183 23.77 -24.44 -23.35
C ILE A 183 22.31 -24.89 -23.62
N ILE A 184 22.01 -25.36 -24.85
CA ILE A 184 20.68 -25.87 -25.21
C ILE A 184 20.27 -27.02 -24.27
N VAL A 185 21.16 -27.99 -24.06
CA VAL A 185 20.92 -29.12 -23.17
C VAL A 185 20.63 -28.62 -21.73
N SER A 186 21.38 -27.63 -21.26
CA SER A 186 21.15 -27.03 -19.92
C SER A 186 19.75 -26.39 -19.81
N PHE A 187 19.32 -25.68 -20.85
CA PHE A 187 17.95 -25.12 -20.86
C PHE A 187 16.86 -26.19 -21.00
N LEU A 188 17.12 -27.29 -21.71
CA LEU A 188 16.20 -28.42 -21.75
C LEU A 188 16.07 -29.08 -20.36
N VAL A 189 17.17 -29.28 -19.64
CA VAL A 189 17.16 -29.77 -18.26
C VAL A 189 16.34 -28.84 -17.36
N TYR A 190 16.58 -27.54 -17.48
CA TYR A 190 15.79 -26.54 -16.73
C TYR A 190 14.29 -26.62 -17.07
N GLY A 191 13.93 -26.66 -18.35
CA GLY A 191 12.54 -26.74 -18.81
C GLY A 191 11.81 -27.99 -18.32
N VAL A 192 12.49 -29.14 -18.31
CA VAL A 192 11.93 -30.41 -17.78
C VAL A 192 11.72 -30.33 -16.27
N THR A 193 12.62 -29.69 -15.54
CA THR A 193 12.53 -29.58 -14.07
C THR A 193 11.51 -28.53 -13.61
N THR A 194 11.28 -27.47 -14.41
CA THR A 194 10.35 -26.36 -14.07
C THR A 194 8.95 -26.53 -14.66
N GLY A 195 8.81 -27.20 -15.81
CA GLY A 195 7.61 -27.17 -16.66
C GLY A 195 6.41 -27.99 -16.15
N GLY A 196 6.41 -28.52 -14.94
CA GLY A 196 5.35 -29.36 -14.43
C GLY A 196 4.23 -28.58 -13.71
N ASN A 197 2.95 -28.95 -13.96
CA ASN A 197 1.80 -28.45 -13.20
C ASN A 197 1.96 -28.60 -11.67
N LYS A 198 2.77 -29.55 -11.22
CA LYS A 198 3.10 -29.81 -9.82
C LYS A 198 3.88 -28.63 -9.20
N THR A 199 4.87 -28.10 -9.91
CA THR A 199 5.69 -26.97 -9.43
C THR A 199 4.86 -25.70 -9.30
N LYS A 200 3.98 -25.42 -10.26
CA LYS A 200 3.06 -24.29 -10.18
C LYS A 200 2.13 -24.40 -8.99
N LYS A 201 1.55 -25.58 -8.76
CA LYS A 201 0.69 -25.84 -7.60
C LYS A 201 1.44 -25.66 -6.28
N LEU A 202 2.68 -26.16 -6.16
CA LEU A 202 3.51 -25.97 -4.95
C LEU A 202 3.77 -24.50 -4.66
N MET A 203 3.95 -23.67 -5.70
CA MET A 203 4.13 -22.23 -5.57
C MET A 203 2.84 -21.54 -5.07
N GLU A 204 1.69 -21.90 -5.64
CA GLU A 204 0.38 -21.38 -5.23
C GLU A 204 0.06 -21.77 -3.77
N ASP A 205 0.26 -23.06 -3.41
CA ASP A 205 0.06 -23.56 -2.05
C ASP A 205 1.00 -22.86 -1.03
N TYR A 206 2.26 -22.61 -1.42
CA TYR A 206 3.22 -21.88 -0.59
C TYR A 206 2.76 -20.43 -0.35
N GLN A 207 2.37 -19.70 -1.39
CA GLN A 207 1.92 -18.30 -1.27
C GLN A 207 0.67 -18.20 -0.39
N THR A 208 -0.32 -19.08 -0.61
CA THR A 208 -1.54 -19.11 0.20
C THR A 208 -1.24 -19.39 1.67
N SER A 209 -0.38 -20.38 1.97
CA SER A 209 -0.04 -20.72 3.35
C SER A 209 0.80 -19.64 4.04
N LEU A 210 1.63 -18.90 3.30
CA LEU A 210 2.38 -17.75 3.81
C LEU A 210 1.43 -16.59 4.19
N GLU A 211 0.44 -16.32 3.36
CA GLU A 211 -0.56 -15.29 3.61
C GLU A 211 -1.43 -15.64 4.82
N ASP A 212 -1.90 -16.88 4.92
CA ASP A 212 -2.67 -17.38 6.08
C ASP A 212 -1.87 -17.27 7.39
N MET A 213 -0.60 -17.66 7.38
CA MET A 213 0.29 -17.54 8.54
C MET A 213 0.51 -16.06 8.92
N SER A 214 0.70 -15.19 7.95
CA SER A 214 0.87 -13.74 8.17
C SER A 214 -0.38 -13.14 8.82
N ASN A 215 -1.57 -13.47 8.30
CA ASN A 215 -2.84 -13.01 8.83
C ASN A 215 -3.08 -13.48 10.27
N ALA A 216 -2.81 -14.75 10.56
CA ALA A 216 -2.91 -15.31 11.91
C ALA A 216 -1.91 -14.67 12.89
N SER A 217 -0.71 -14.34 12.43
CA SER A 217 0.31 -13.65 13.23
C SER A 217 -0.12 -12.23 13.59
N VAL A 218 -0.68 -11.48 12.64
CA VAL A 218 -1.20 -10.13 12.89
C VAL A 218 -2.36 -10.17 13.89
N GLU A 219 -3.27 -11.15 13.77
CA GLU A 219 -4.38 -11.34 14.71
C GLU A 219 -3.86 -11.62 16.13
N TYR A 220 -2.88 -12.52 16.27
CA TYR A 220 -2.24 -12.83 17.54
C TYR A 220 -1.60 -11.61 18.20
N ILE A 221 -0.84 -10.82 17.42
CA ILE A 221 -0.17 -9.60 17.92
C ILE A 221 -1.19 -8.54 18.33
N ARG A 222 -2.26 -8.34 17.56
CA ARG A 222 -3.35 -7.40 17.92
C ARG A 222 -4.06 -7.83 19.21
N GLY A 223 -4.24 -9.13 19.40
CA GLY A 223 -4.86 -9.70 20.58
C GLY A 223 -3.91 -9.95 21.76
N ILE A 224 -2.65 -9.48 21.72
CA ILE A 224 -1.62 -9.86 22.70
C ILE A 224 -1.97 -9.53 24.16
N ALA A 225 -2.72 -8.45 24.38
CA ALA A 225 -3.21 -8.08 25.72
C ALA A 225 -4.16 -9.15 26.28
N VAL A 226 -5.07 -9.66 25.46
CA VAL A 226 -6.01 -10.74 25.81
C VAL A 226 -5.22 -12.04 26.04
N VAL A 227 -4.30 -12.37 25.12
CA VAL A 227 -3.43 -13.55 25.23
C VAL A 227 -2.68 -13.56 26.55
N LYS A 228 -2.09 -12.43 26.95
CA LYS A 228 -1.38 -12.27 28.22
C LYS A 228 -2.32 -12.34 29.44
N ALA A 229 -3.45 -11.65 29.38
CA ALA A 229 -4.42 -11.63 30.49
C ALA A 229 -4.94 -13.03 30.82
N PHE A 230 -5.18 -13.84 29.79
CA PHE A 230 -5.66 -15.21 29.94
C PHE A 230 -4.56 -16.28 29.96
N LYS A 231 -3.28 -15.86 30.09
CA LYS A 231 -2.10 -16.75 30.15
C LYS A 231 -2.02 -17.74 28.98
N GLN A 232 -2.51 -17.33 27.81
CA GLN A 232 -2.41 -18.14 26.60
C GLN A 232 -0.99 -18.08 26.02
N THR A 233 -0.56 -19.16 25.39
CA THR A 233 0.73 -19.24 24.67
C THR A 233 0.46 -19.27 23.15
N ALA A 234 1.51 -19.05 22.34
CA ALA A 234 1.40 -19.21 20.89
C ALA A 234 0.92 -20.62 20.48
N PHE A 235 1.24 -21.65 21.27
CA PHE A 235 0.75 -23.02 21.03
C PHE A 235 -0.72 -23.21 21.37
N SER A 236 -1.25 -22.49 22.36
CA SER A 236 -2.66 -22.54 22.73
C SER A 236 -3.53 -21.71 21.77
N PHE A 237 -2.96 -20.73 21.07
CA PHE A 237 -3.65 -20.03 19.99
C PHE A 237 -3.65 -20.90 18.73
N LYS A 238 -4.59 -21.85 18.70
CA LYS A 238 -4.66 -22.94 17.71
C LYS A 238 -4.54 -22.46 16.26
N ARG A 239 -5.19 -21.35 15.91
CA ARG A 239 -5.16 -20.79 14.55
C ARG A 239 -3.74 -20.45 14.08
N LEU A 240 -2.93 -19.77 14.92
CA LEU A 240 -1.54 -19.45 14.58
C LEU A 240 -0.67 -20.71 14.53
N HIS A 241 -0.83 -21.61 15.52
CA HIS A 241 -0.09 -22.85 15.53
C HIS A 241 -0.35 -23.69 14.27
N ASP A 242 -1.61 -23.85 13.89
CA ASP A 242 -2.01 -24.64 12.72
C ASP A 242 -1.55 -23.98 11.41
N SER A 243 -1.60 -22.64 11.31
CA SER A 243 -1.10 -21.92 10.14
C SER A 243 0.42 -22.03 9.99
N ILE A 244 1.20 -21.96 11.08
CA ILE A 244 2.66 -22.20 11.07
C ILE A 244 2.95 -23.65 10.63
N LYS A 245 2.21 -24.61 11.15
CA LYS A 245 2.38 -26.02 10.80
C LYS A 245 2.03 -26.29 9.33
N ASN A 246 0.98 -25.65 8.83
CA ASN A 246 0.59 -25.74 7.42
C ASN A 246 1.66 -25.09 6.52
N TYR A 247 2.11 -23.89 6.86
CA TYR A 247 3.21 -23.22 6.16
C TYR A 247 4.47 -24.09 6.10
N THR A 248 4.86 -24.73 7.21
CA THR A 248 6.02 -25.62 7.22
C THR A 248 5.83 -26.82 6.28
N LYS A 249 4.62 -27.37 6.19
CA LYS A 249 4.30 -28.49 5.27
C LYS A 249 4.35 -28.09 3.80
N THR A 250 4.09 -26.84 3.47
CA THR A 250 4.11 -26.32 2.09
C THR A 250 5.47 -25.76 1.70
N VAL A 251 6.16 -25.03 2.60
CA VAL A 251 7.45 -24.40 2.30
C VAL A 251 8.56 -25.43 2.07
N VAL A 252 8.61 -26.52 2.85
CA VAL A 252 9.67 -27.52 2.71
C VAL A 252 9.65 -28.21 1.34
N PRO A 253 8.53 -28.78 0.85
CA PRO A 253 8.48 -29.35 -0.51
C PRO A 253 8.73 -28.31 -1.61
N TYR A 254 8.24 -27.08 -1.43
CA TYR A 254 8.49 -26.00 -2.37
C TYR A 254 9.99 -25.66 -2.45
N SER A 255 10.65 -25.41 -1.31
CA SER A 255 12.10 -25.09 -1.26
C SER A 255 12.95 -26.23 -1.82
N LEU A 256 12.67 -27.47 -1.45
CA LEU A 256 13.38 -28.63 -2.01
C LEU A 256 13.19 -28.76 -3.53
N SER A 257 12.00 -28.44 -4.05
CA SER A 257 11.76 -28.42 -5.49
C SER A 257 12.59 -27.33 -6.19
N GLN A 258 12.66 -26.12 -5.61
CA GLN A 258 13.45 -25.00 -6.15
C GLN A 258 14.95 -25.29 -6.10
N GLU A 259 15.45 -25.84 -4.99
CA GLU A 259 16.86 -26.22 -4.85
C GLU A 259 17.25 -27.31 -5.84
N LEU A 260 16.40 -28.31 -6.06
CA LEU A 260 16.66 -29.38 -7.03
C LEU A 260 16.73 -28.84 -8.45
N MET A 261 15.82 -27.92 -8.83
CA MET A 261 15.82 -27.28 -10.15
C MET A 261 17.08 -26.46 -10.37
N THR A 262 17.44 -25.62 -9.38
CA THR A 262 18.65 -24.78 -9.44
C THR A 262 19.91 -25.63 -9.50
N ALA A 263 19.99 -26.67 -8.69
CA ALA A 263 21.12 -27.60 -8.67
C ALA A 263 21.26 -28.35 -10.01
N ALA A 264 20.16 -28.86 -10.56
CA ALA A 264 20.16 -29.56 -11.86
C ALA A 264 20.60 -28.63 -13.01
N PHE A 265 20.08 -27.40 -13.03
CA PHE A 265 20.47 -26.40 -14.01
C PHE A 265 21.96 -26.00 -13.90
N THR A 266 22.43 -25.74 -12.67
CA THR A 266 23.83 -25.42 -12.38
C THR A 266 24.74 -26.58 -12.75
N ALA A 267 24.37 -27.81 -12.43
CA ALA A 267 25.13 -29.01 -12.84
C ALA A 267 25.17 -29.16 -14.35
N ALA A 268 24.06 -28.92 -15.05
CA ALA A 268 24.04 -28.96 -16.52
C ALA A 268 24.90 -27.87 -17.16
N LEU A 269 24.88 -26.63 -16.64
CA LEU A 269 25.76 -25.55 -17.11
C LEU A 269 27.23 -25.84 -16.89
N ASN A 270 27.60 -26.36 -15.72
CA ASN A 270 28.98 -26.82 -15.49
C ASN A 270 29.30 -28.09 -16.29
N GLY A 271 28.29 -28.87 -16.70
CA GLY A 271 28.42 -30.01 -17.60
C GLY A 271 28.73 -29.67 -19.05
N ILE A 272 28.82 -28.40 -19.45
CA ILE A 272 29.25 -27.95 -20.79
C ILE A 272 30.63 -28.52 -21.16
N TYR A 273 31.47 -28.79 -20.17
CA TYR A 273 32.74 -29.49 -20.36
C TYR A 273 32.60 -30.86 -21.05
N LEU A 274 31.49 -31.57 -20.83
CA LEU A 274 31.20 -32.86 -21.47
C LEU A 274 31.06 -32.76 -23.00
N PHE A 275 30.80 -31.58 -23.51
CA PHE A 275 30.74 -31.32 -24.95
C PHE A 275 32.07 -30.77 -25.49
N ILE A 276 32.76 -29.90 -24.74
CA ILE A 276 33.99 -29.26 -25.14
C ILE A 276 35.18 -30.24 -25.16
N ILE A 277 35.32 -31.07 -24.11
CA ILE A 277 36.47 -31.98 -23.98
C ILE A 277 36.49 -33.05 -25.09
N PRO A 278 35.40 -33.78 -25.42
CA PRO A 278 35.40 -34.72 -26.52
C PRO A 278 35.71 -34.08 -27.87
N VAL A 279 35.14 -32.89 -28.13
CA VAL A 279 35.45 -32.12 -29.36
C VAL A 279 36.90 -31.70 -29.37
N GLY A 280 37.48 -31.28 -28.24
CA GLY A 280 38.89 -30.98 -28.12
C GLY A 280 39.78 -32.16 -28.40
N ILE A 281 39.49 -33.36 -27.85
CA ILE A 281 40.22 -34.61 -28.13
C ILE A 281 40.12 -34.96 -29.61
N TRP A 282 38.94 -34.88 -30.22
CA TRP A 282 38.72 -35.18 -31.61
C TRP A 282 39.50 -34.24 -32.53
N ILE A 283 39.48 -32.91 -32.31
CA ILE A 283 40.26 -31.94 -33.08
C ILE A 283 41.75 -32.16 -32.88
N GLY A 284 42.20 -32.34 -31.61
CA GLY A 284 43.62 -32.58 -31.30
C GLY A 284 44.18 -33.86 -31.92
N SER A 285 43.36 -34.92 -32.08
CA SER A 285 43.74 -36.14 -32.76
C SER A 285 43.78 -36.00 -34.29
N SER A 286 43.13 -34.99 -34.86
CA SER A 286 42.96 -34.81 -36.31
C SER A 286 43.78 -33.66 -36.85
N THR A 287 44.47 -32.87 -36.04
CA THR A 287 45.24 -31.71 -36.45
C THR A 287 46.74 -31.91 -36.25
N ASN A 288 47.56 -31.43 -37.21
CA ASN A 288 48.98 -31.32 -37.03
C ASN A 288 49.43 -29.95 -36.50
N ASP A 289 48.49 -28.99 -36.42
CA ASP A 289 48.73 -27.65 -35.88
C ASP A 289 48.23 -27.58 -34.43
N TYR A 290 49.08 -27.98 -33.50
CA TYR A 290 48.78 -27.95 -32.08
C TYR A 290 48.61 -26.54 -31.53
N GLN A 291 49.31 -25.55 -32.11
CA GLN A 291 49.26 -24.16 -31.64
C GLN A 291 47.88 -23.54 -31.91
N ALA A 292 47.33 -23.77 -33.10
CA ALA A 292 45.99 -23.27 -33.45
C ALA A 292 44.84 -23.93 -32.66
N PHE A 293 45.07 -25.14 -32.09
CA PHE A 293 44.07 -25.88 -31.32
C PHE A 293 44.15 -25.61 -29.82
N VAL A 294 45.36 -25.58 -29.23
CA VAL A 294 45.52 -25.56 -27.77
C VAL A 294 45.08 -24.23 -27.18
N ALA A 295 45.35 -23.12 -27.84
CA ALA A 295 44.97 -21.81 -27.33
C ALA A 295 43.43 -21.63 -27.21
N PRO A 296 42.61 -21.89 -28.23
CA PRO A 296 41.14 -21.91 -28.09
C PRO A 296 40.68 -22.91 -27.03
N PHE A 297 41.21 -24.13 -27.00
CA PHE A 297 40.78 -25.15 -26.04
C PHE A 297 40.95 -24.71 -24.57
N ILE A 298 42.14 -24.17 -24.22
CA ILE A 298 42.40 -23.62 -22.90
C ILE A 298 41.43 -22.45 -22.58
N PHE A 299 41.21 -21.56 -23.54
CA PHE A 299 40.29 -20.45 -23.39
C PHE A 299 38.88 -20.95 -22.99
N TYR A 300 38.31 -21.93 -23.71
CA TYR A 300 36.99 -22.46 -23.40
C TYR A 300 36.96 -23.14 -22.04
N LEU A 301 38.00 -23.86 -21.61
CA LEU A 301 38.07 -24.44 -20.28
C LEU A 301 37.99 -23.38 -19.17
N ILE A 302 38.60 -22.21 -19.38
CA ILE A 302 38.55 -21.08 -18.45
C ILE A 302 37.21 -20.34 -18.55
N PHE A 303 36.57 -20.30 -19.71
CA PHE A 303 35.40 -19.47 -19.97
C PHE A 303 34.06 -20.12 -19.57
N VAL A 304 33.98 -21.46 -19.44
CA VAL A 304 32.75 -22.18 -19.06
C VAL A 304 32.12 -21.66 -17.72
N PRO A 305 32.86 -21.42 -16.63
CA PRO A 305 32.28 -20.85 -15.42
C PRO A 305 31.67 -19.45 -15.62
N VAL A 306 32.23 -18.67 -16.55
CA VAL A 306 31.70 -17.35 -16.91
C VAL A 306 30.38 -17.50 -17.64
N ILE A 307 30.27 -18.45 -18.57
CA ILE A 307 29.01 -18.80 -19.25
C ILE A 307 27.93 -19.16 -18.22
N ALA A 308 28.26 -20.05 -17.29
CA ALA A 308 27.35 -20.44 -16.22
C ALA A 308 26.88 -19.22 -15.40
N SER A 309 27.79 -18.34 -14.99
CA SER A 309 27.48 -17.12 -14.24
C SER A 309 26.55 -16.17 -15.03
N ILE A 310 26.79 -15.97 -16.31
CA ILE A 310 25.97 -15.11 -17.19
C ILE A 310 24.54 -15.65 -17.27
N LEU A 311 24.39 -16.96 -17.52
CA LEU A 311 23.08 -17.58 -17.69
C LEU A 311 22.29 -17.64 -16.39
N MET A 312 22.96 -17.81 -15.24
CA MET A 312 22.32 -17.70 -13.92
C MET A 312 21.80 -16.28 -13.64
N LYS A 313 22.52 -15.23 -14.06
CA LYS A 313 22.02 -13.84 -13.92
C LYS A 313 20.72 -13.62 -14.68
N VAL A 314 20.58 -14.20 -15.88
CA VAL A 314 19.32 -14.12 -16.66
C VAL A 314 18.15 -14.71 -15.88
N LEU A 315 18.36 -15.86 -15.23
CA LEU A 315 17.36 -16.53 -14.43
C LEU A 315 16.91 -15.66 -13.24
N TYR A 316 17.85 -15.16 -12.45
CA TYR A 316 17.54 -14.34 -11.27
C TYR A 316 16.86 -13.00 -11.62
N ALA A 317 17.29 -12.34 -12.70
CA ALA A 317 16.67 -11.10 -13.16
C ALA A 317 15.17 -11.27 -13.46
N SER A 318 14.78 -12.41 -14.01
CA SER A 318 13.36 -12.71 -14.31
C SER A 318 12.52 -12.91 -13.05
N VAL A 319 13.08 -13.54 -12.02
CA VAL A 319 12.38 -13.79 -10.74
C VAL A 319 12.14 -12.47 -9.98
N ASN A 320 13.15 -11.61 -9.87
CA ASN A 320 13.05 -10.31 -9.21
C ASN A 320 11.98 -9.42 -9.87
N ALA A 321 11.98 -9.34 -11.20
CA ALA A 321 10.99 -8.56 -11.95
C ALA A 321 9.55 -9.03 -11.68
N MET A 322 9.33 -10.33 -11.52
CA MET A 322 8.01 -10.88 -11.19
C MET A 322 7.55 -10.47 -9.78
N GLN A 323 8.44 -10.51 -8.78
CA GLN A 323 8.11 -10.13 -7.40
C GLN A 323 7.71 -8.66 -7.29
N VAL A 324 8.50 -7.76 -7.90
CA VAL A 324 8.19 -6.32 -7.89
C VAL A 324 6.93 -6.03 -8.72
N GLY A 325 6.70 -6.76 -9.81
CA GLY A 325 5.48 -6.65 -10.60
C GLY A 325 4.21 -6.90 -9.78
N ASN A 326 4.23 -7.90 -8.90
CA ASN A 326 3.12 -8.18 -7.99
C ASN A 326 2.91 -7.04 -6.95
N ALA A 327 4.00 -6.46 -6.42
CA ALA A 327 3.92 -5.34 -5.49
C ALA A 327 3.27 -4.11 -6.15
N VAL A 328 3.64 -3.81 -7.39
CA VAL A 328 3.05 -2.71 -8.18
C VAL A 328 1.58 -2.96 -8.52
N GLU A 329 1.19 -4.21 -8.76
CA GLU A 329 -0.23 -4.53 -9.01
C GLU A 329 -1.14 -4.14 -7.84
N HIS A 330 -0.68 -4.28 -6.59
CA HIS A 330 -1.44 -3.80 -5.42
C HIS A 330 -1.58 -2.27 -5.40
N MET A 331 -0.56 -1.52 -5.81
CA MET A 331 -0.67 -0.07 -5.98
C MET A 331 -1.67 0.29 -7.08
N ASP A 332 -1.57 -0.36 -8.24
CA ASP A 332 -2.45 -0.10 -9.38
C ASP A 332 -3.92 -0.46 -9.07
N GLN A 333 -4.19 -1.48 -8.24
CA GLN A 333 -5.54 -1.80 -7.75
C GLN A 333 -6.14 -0.64 -6.95
N VAL A 334 -5.35 0.03 -6.10
CA VAL A 334 -5.83 1.20 -5.35
C VAL A 334 -6.03 2.39 -6.29
N LEU A 335 -5.10 2.61 -7.24
CA LEU A 335 -5.21 3.72 -8.22
C LEU A 335 -6.35 3.52 -9.24
N ALA A 336 -6.81 2.29 -9.42
CA ALA A 336 -7.96 1.98 -10.29
C ALA A 336 -9.31 2.19 -9.61
N GLU A 337 -9.33 2.36 -8.28
CA GLU A 337 -10.57 2.62 -7.54
C GLU A 337 -11.14 3.98 -7.95
N PRO A 338 -12.44 4.08 -8.24
CA PRO A 338 -13.02 5.33 -8.71
C PRO A 338 -13.01 6.42 -7.63
N GLU A 339 -12.51 7.59 -7.98
CA GLU A 339 -12.63 8.80 -7.16
C GLU A 339 -14.12 9.20 -7.03
N ILE A 340 -14.46 9.94 -5.98
CA ILE A 340 -15.82 10.51 -5.86
C ILE A 340 -16.08 11.40 -7.09
N PRO A 341 -17.13 11.10 -7.89
CA PRO A 341 -17.39 11.88 -9.10
C PRO A 341 -17.71 13.33 -8.76
N GLU A 342 -16.92 14.27 -9.23
CA GLU A 342 -17.23 15.70 -9.14
C GLU A 342 -17.86 16.20 -10.43
N LYS A 343 -19.02 16.85 -10.32
CA LYS A 343 -19.62 17.55 -11.46
C LYS A 343 -18.93 18.90 -11.65
N GLY A 344 -18.60 19.27 -12.87
CA GLY A 344 -17.82 20.47 -13.19
C GLY A 344 -18.42 21.82 -12.76
N THR A 345 -19.70 21.86 -12.38
CA THR A 345 -20.38 23.04 -11.81
C THR A 345 -21.00 22.66 -10.47
N SER A 346 -20.45 23.22 -9.38
CA SER A 346 -20.99 23.04 -8.04
C SER A 346 -22.23 23.91 -7.84
N GLN A 347 -23.32 23.30 -7.32
CA GLN A 347 -24.52 24.02 -6.92
C GLN A 347 -24.45 24.31 -5.42
N LYS A 348 -24.64 25.58 -5.04
CA LYS A 348 -24.66 25.98 -3.62
C LYS A 348 -26.11 26.06 -3.12
N PRO A 349 -26.41 25.49 -1.93
CA PRO A 349 -27.73 25.55 -1.35
C PRO A 349 -28.05 26.98 -0.86
N SER A 350 -29.30 27.42 -1.04
CA SER A 350 -29.79 28.70 -0.53
C SER A 350 -30.33 28.60 0.90
N THR A 351 -30.69 27.41 1.33
CA THR A 351 -31.18 27.07 2.66
C THR A 351 -30.46 25.82 3.18
N TYR A 352 -30.59 25.53 4.47
CA TYR A 352 -29.84 24.44 5.10
C TYR A 352 -30.74 23.39 5.77
N ASN A 353 -31.97 23.20 5.22
CA ASN A 353 -32.76 22.03 5.55
C ASN A 353 -32.18 20.82 4.84
N VAL A 354 -32.21 19.67 5.49
CA VAL A 354 -31.70 18.40 4.94
C VAL A 354 -32.87 17.46 4.69
N VAL A 355 -32.95 16.91 3.49
CA VAL A 355 -34.01 15.98 3.08
C VAL A 355 -33.39 14.66 2.62
N TYR A 356 -33.77 13.58 3.25
CA TYR A 356 -33.57 12.21 2.78
C TYR A 356 -34.86 11.78 2.08
N ASP A 357 -34.76 11.31 0.84
CA ASP A 357 -35.89 10.94 0.02
C ASP A 357 -35.69 9.53 -0.53
N ASN A 358 -36.38 8.56 0.07
CA ASN A 358 -36.35 7.13 -0.28
C ASN A 358 -34.95 6.53 -0.35
N VAL A 359 -34.07 6.82 0.62
CA VAL A 359 -32.66 6.43 0.63
C VAL A 359 -32.52 4.97 1.02
N THR A 360 -31.89 4.18 0.12
CA THR A 360 -31.45 2.81 0.37
C THR A 360 -29.94 2.72 0.21
N PHE A 361 -29.28 2.01 1.13
CA PHE A 361 -27.82 1.89 1.12
C PHE A 361 -27.36 0.57 1.74
N SER A 362 -26.36 -0.06 1.12
CA SER A 362 -25.62 -1.22 1.64
C SER A 362 -24.11 -0.94 1.68
N TYR A 363 -23.41 -1.51 2.66
CA TYR A 363 -21.93 -1.48 2.73
C TYR A 363 -21.27 -2.54 1.84
N THR A 364 -22.04 -3.50 1.36
CA THR A 364 -21.59 -4.61 0.51
C THR A 364 -22.46 -4.67 -0.74
N GLU A 365 -22.00 -5.30 -1.79
CA GLU A 365 -22.78 -5.53 -3.02
C GLU A 365 -24.01 -6.47 -2.81
N ASP A 366 -24.17 -7.00 -1.61
CA ASP A 366 -25.29 -7.86 -1.24
C ASP A 366 -26.50 -7.02 -0.82
N GLU A 367 -27.43 -6.80 -1.73
CA GLU A 367 -28.67 -6.05 -1.51
C GLU A 367 -29.57 -6.66 -0.41
N THR A 368 -29.36 -7.93 -0.05
CA THR A 368 -30.15 -8.57 1.01
C THR A 368 -29.83 -8.06 2.39
N ASN A 369 -28.69 -7.38 2.58
CA ASN A 369 -28.20 -6.82 3.84
C ASN A 369 -28.11 -5.29 3.82
N ALA A 370 -29.11 -4.62 3.26
CA ALA A 370 -29.14 -3.15 3.22
C ALA A 370 -29.12 -2.54 4.62
N ALA A 371 -28.15 -1.66 4.89
CA ALA A 371 -28.02 -0.94 6.15
C ALA A 371 -29.11 0.13 6.32
N LEU A 372 -29.65 0.64 5.21
CA LEU A 372 -30.81 1.53 5.16
C LEU A 372 -31.79 1.05 4.08
N GLN A 373 -33.08 1.09 4.37
CA GLN A 373 -34.14 0.64 3.49
C GLN A 373 -35.21 1.73 3.36
N SER A 374 -35.23 2.43 2.21
CA SER A 374 -36.24 3.45 1.87
C SER A 374 -36.43 4.52 2.97
N VAL A 375 -35.32 5.02 3.53
CA VAL A 375 -35.35 6.02 4.60
C VAL A 375 -35.74 7.38 4.03
N SER A 376 -36.80 7.99 4.59
CA SER A 376 -37.29 9.33 4.21
C SER A 376 -37.55 10.17 5.43
N PHE A 377 -36.96 11.36 5.52
CA PHE A 377 -37.24 12.37 6.54
C PHE A 377 -36.73 13.75 6.11
N THR A 378 -37.18 14.76 6.82
CA THR A 378 -36.67 16.13 6.69
C THR A 378 -36.14 16.61 8.02
N ALA A 379 -34.87 17.08 8.07
CA ALA A 379 -34.34 17.84 9.21
C ALA A 379 -34.48 19.34 8.89
N PRO A 380 -35.35 20.06 9.61
CA PRO A 380 -35.64 21.46 9.34
C PRO A 380 -34.43 22.36 9.65
N GLN A 381 -34.32 23.46 8.90
CA GLN A 381 -33.24 24.43 9.11
C GLN A 381 -33.25 25.02 10.53
N ARG A 382 -32.06 25.10 11.15
CA ARG A 382 -31.86 25.64 12.51
C ARG A 382 -32.61 24.87 13.63
N LYS A 383 -32.91 23.59 13.36
CA LYS A 383 -33.56 22.67 14.30
C LYS A 383 -32.67 21.49 14.64
N VAL A 384 -32.91 20.85 15.74
CA VAL A 384 -32.21 19.66 16.21
C VAL A 384 -33.04 18.43 15.88
N THR A 385 -32.53 17.58 14.99
CA THR A 385 -33.10 16.26 14.68
C THR A 385 -32.21 15.19 15.34
N ALA A 386 -32.76 14.47 16.30
CA ALA A 386 -32.08 13.39 17.00
C ALA A 386 -32.43 12.03 16.39
N ILE A 387 -31.45 11.18 16.21
CA ILE A 387 -31.59 9.82 15.69
C ILE A 387 -31.30 8.84 16.83
N VAL A 388 -32.27 7.99 17.17
CA VAL A 388 -32.16 6.99 18.24
C VAL A 388 -32.53 5.58 17.71
N GLY A 389 -32.17 4.56 18.46
CA GLY A 389 -32.50 3.17 18.13
C GLY A 389 -31.42 2.20 18.63
N PRO A 390 -31.58 0.89 18.41
CA PRO A 390 -30.63 -0.12 18.83
C PRO A 390 -29.31 0.00 18.08
N SER A 391 -28.24 -0.58 18.65
CA SER A 391 -26.96 -0.73 17.94
C SER A 391 -27.15 -1.55 16.66
N GLY A 392 -26.50 -1.14 15.56
CA GLY A 392 -26.68 -1.78 14.26
C GLY A 392 -27.98 -1.38 13.51
N GLY A 393 -28.83 -0.49 14.08
CA GLY A 393 -30.09 -0.07 13.43
C GLY A 393 -29.95 0.83 12.21
N GLY A 394 -28.74 1.33 11.86
CA GLY A 394 -28.51 2.20 10.69
C GLY A 394 -28.27 3.69 11.03
N LYS A 395 -28.19 4.07 12.31
CA LYS A 395 -28.03 5.46 12.74
C LYS A 395 -26.77 6.15 12.20
N SER A 396 -25.60 5.56 12.44
CA SER A 396 -24.31 6.12 11.96
C SER A 396 -24.21 6.08 10.43
N THR A 397 -24.93 5.17 9.77
CA THR A 397 -25.05 5.15 8.31
C THR A 397 -25.78 6.39 7.80
N ILE A 398 -26.92 6.79 8.41
CA ILE A 398 -27.63 8.03 8.06
C ILE A 398 -26.67 9.22 8.19
N ALA A 399 -25.97 9.33 9.32
CA ALA A 399 -25.05 10.43 9.56
C ALA A 399 -23.89 10.48 8.55
N SER A 400 -23.34 9.31 8.17
CA SER A 400 -22.19 9.21 7.26
C SER A 400 -22.52 9.49 5.79
N LEU A 401 -23.79 9.35 5.41
CA LEU A 401 -24.23 9.63 4.04
C LEU A 401 -24.35 11.12 3.74
N LEU A 402 -24.65 11.97 4.72
CA LEU A 402 -24.83 13.41 4.51
C LEU A 402 -23.54 14.12 4.03
N PRO A 403 -22.36 13.87 4.65
CA PRO A 403 -21.11 14.42 4.13
C PRO A 403 -20.58 13.65 2.90
N ARG A 404 -21.38 12.76 2.35
CA ARG A 404 -21.04 11.94 1.16
C ARG A 404 -19.78 11.08 1.37
N PHE A 405 -19.62 10.51 2.56
CA PHE A 405 -18.58 9.52 2.82
C PHE A 405 -18.81 8.22 2.04
N TYR A 406 -20.07 8.01 1.62
CA TYR A 406 -20.53 6.98 0.69
C TYR A 406 -21.58 7.59 -0.22
N ASP A 407 -21.69 7.10 -1.44
CA ASP A 407 -22.82 7.44 -2.32
C ASP A 407 -24.00 6.50 -2.08
N VAL A 408 -25.21 7.02 -2.20
CA VAL A 408 -26.43 6.23 -2.02
C VAL A 408 -26.73 5.39 -3.27
N GLU A 409 -27.19 4.17 -3.08
CA GLU A 409 -27.58 3.26 -4.17
C GLU A 409 -28.91 3.68 -4.80
N GLN A 410 -29.90 4.00 -3.95
CA GLN A 410 -31.23 4.45 -4.38
C GLN A 410 -31.64 5.64 -3.55
N GLY A 411 -32.50 6.49 -4.14
CA GLY A 411 -32.98 7.71 -3.50
C GLY A 411 -32.01 8.88 -3.67
N VAL A 412 -32.27 9.94 -2.88
CA VAL A 412 -31.49 11.17 -2.97
C VAL A 412 -31.43 11.88 -1.61
N ILE A 413 -30.29 12.50 -1.32
CA ILE A 413 -30.09 13.39 -0.18
C ILE A 413 -29.94 14.80 -0.70
N ARG A 414 -30.73 15.75 -0.18
CA ARG A 414 -30.72 17.16 -0.60
C ARG A 414 -30.43 18.09 0.56
N ILE A 415 -29.66 19.13 0.32
CA ILE A 415 -29.45 20.27 1.21
C ILE A 415 -30.05 21.50 0.53
N GLY A 416 -31.05 22.14 1.14
CA GLY A 416 -31.71 23.32 0.57
C GLY A 416 -32.26 23.10 -0.85
N GLY A 417 -32.76 21.88 -1.13
CA GLY A 417 -33.25 21.46 -2.46
C GLY A 417 -32.18 20.97 -3.42
N VAL A 418 -30.87 21.17 -3.14
CA VAL A 418 -29.76 20.73 -3.99
C VAL A 418 -29.37 19.30 -3.61
N ASP A 419 -29.29 18.39 -4.59
CA ASP A 419 -28.75 17.04 -4.41
C ASP A 419 -27.25 17.14 -4.05
N ILE A 420 -26.81 16.48 -2.97
CA ILE A 420 -25.41 16.51 -2.50
C ILE A 420 -24.43 16.02 -3.57
N ARG A 421 -24.87 15.19 -4.52
CA ARG A 421 -24.06 14.73 -5.66
C ARG A 421 -23.80 15.84 -6.70
N ASN A 422 -24.53 16.95 -6.64
CA ASN A 422 -24.35 18.12 -7.49
C ASN A 422 -23.53 19.23 -6.82
N MET A 423 -23.12 19.02 -5.58
CA MET A 423 -22.17 19.87 -4.86
C MET A 423 -20.74 19.37 -5.08
N SER A 424 -19.78 20.28 -5.15
CA SER A 424 -18.37 19.86 -5.06
C SER A 424 -18.05 19.34 -3.65
N THR A 425 -17.06 18.47 -3.53
CA THR A 425 -16.61 17.98 -2.20
C THR A 425 -16.23 19.13 -1.27
N GLY A 426 -15.59 20.18 -1.80
CA GLY A 426 -15.23 21.38 -1.04
C GLY A 426 -16.47 22.11 -0.51
N ASP A 427 -17.44 22.46 -1.37
CA ASP A 427 -18.65 23.17 -0.95
C ASP A 427 -19.51 22.34 0.03
N LEU A 428 -19.56 21.01 -0.16
CA LEU A 428 -20.24 20.12 0.78
C LEU A 428 -19.55 20.11 2.13
N MET A 429 -18.22 19.99 2.16
CA MET A 429 -17.43 20.04 3.40
C MET A 429 -17.51 21.40 4.09
N ASP A 430 -17.60 22.50 3.35
CA ASP A 430 -17.83 23.84 3.95
C ASP A 430 -19.24 23.97 4.54
N THR A 431 -20.23 23.26 3.97
CA THR A 431 -21.63 23.30 4.41
C THR A 431 -21.89 22.38 5.61
N VAL A 432 -21.20 21.24 5.73
CA VAL A 432 -21.41 20.22 6.75
C VAL A 432 -20.19 20.09 7.66
N SER A 433 -20.38 20.25 8.96
CA SER A 433 -19.38 19.90 9.98
C SER A 433 -19.74 18.55 10.62
N PHE A 434 -18.74 17.72 10.87
CA PHE A 434 -18.91 16.41 11.47
C PHE A 434 -18.04 16.29 12.74
N VAL A 435 -18.63 15.85 13.86
CA VAL A 435 -17.92 15.46 15.08
C VAL A 435 -18.05 13.95 15.23
N PHE A 436 -16.92 13.25 15.05
CA PHE A 436 -16.87 11.79 15.09
C PHE A 436 -16.96 11.25 16.52
N GLN A 437 -17.36 9.99 16.66
CA GLN A 437 -17.30 9.25 17.90
C GLN A 437 -15.87 9.09 18.40
N ASP A 438 -14.97 8.62 17.51
CA ASP A 438 -13.53 8.52 17.76
C ASP A 438 -12.82 9.76 17.24
N ASN A 439 -12.47 10.67 18.14
CA ASN A 439 -11.81 11.91 17.80
C ASN A 439 -10.30 11.74 17.69
N PHE A 440 -9.73 12.17 16.57
CA PHE A 440 -8.30 12.07 16.29
C PHE A 440 -7.61 13.43 16.34
N LEU A 441 -6.45 13.48 16.98
CA LEU A 441 -5.54 14.64 16.96
C LEU A 441 -4.25 14.27 16.23
N PHE A 442 -3.80 15.15 15.36
CA PHE A 442 -2.52 15.01 14.67
C PHE A 442 -1.35 15.36 15.61
N LYS A 443 -0.18 14.78 15.35
CA LYS A 443 1.07 15.10 16.05
C LYS A 443 1.60 16.48 15.65
N GLN A 444 0.84 17.49 15.98
CA GLN A 444 1.14 18.91 15.76
C GLN A 444 0.68 19.73 16.96
N SER A 445 0.85 21.05 16.95
CA SER A 445 0.41 21.91 18.08
C SER A 445 -1.10 21.80 18.30
N ILE A 446 -1.55 22.07 19.53
CA ILE A 446 -3.00 22.15 19.84
C ILE A 446 -3.64 23.26 18.99
N LEU A 447 -2.95 24.39 18.82
CA LEU A 447 -3.38 25.50 17.97
C LEU A 447 -3.69 25.01 16.55
N ASP A 448 -2.74 24.30 15.93
CA ASP A 448 -2.89 23.80 14.55
C ASP A 448 -3.98 22.73 14.46
N ASN A 449 -4.11 21.88 15.48
CA ASN A 449 -5.21 20.91 15.56
C ASN A 449 -6.58 21.59 15.54
N ILE A 450 -6.77 22.70 16.26
CA ILE A 450 -8.02 23.46 16.24
C ILE A 450 -8.18 24.22 14.92
N ARG A 451 -7.11 24.87 14.44
CA ARG A 451 -7.09 25.64 13.18
C ARG A 451 -7.42 24.81 11.94
N MET A 452 -7.28 23.48 12.00
CA MET A 452 -7.74 22.59 10.90
C MET A 452 -9.21 22.80 10.52
N GLY A 453 -10.06 23.29 11.43
CA GLY A 453 -11.45 23.64 11.12
C GLY A 453 -11.57 24.78 10.11
N ASN A 454 -10.67 25.77 10.17
CA ASN A 454 -10.52 26.87 9.24
C ASN A 454 -9.03 27.29 9.19
N PRO A 455 -8.27 26.92 8.13
CA PRO A 455 -6.85 27.24 8.01
C PRO A 455 -6.53 28.74 8.05
N ASN A 456 -7.50 29.60 7.75
CA ASN A 456 -7.34 31.06 7.74
C ASN A 456 -7.71 31.70 9.09
N ALA A 457 -8.10 30.92 10.11
CA ALA A 457 -8.47 31.44 11.43
C ALA A 457 -7.25 32.05 12.13
N THR A 458 -7.46 33.24 12.72
CA THR A 458 -6.45 33.89 13.56
C THR A 458 -6.27 33.15 14.88
N GLU A 459 -5.22 33.45 15.62
CA GLU A 459 -4.98 32.81 16.92
C GLU A 459 -6.08 33.22 17.92
N GLU A 460 -6.56 34.46 17.86
CA GLU A 460 -7.65 34.95 18.69
C GLU A 460 -8.96 34.21 18.44
N GLU A 461 -9.28 33.91 17.18
CA GLU A 461 -10.47 33.11 16.80
C GLU A 461 -10.36 31.66 17.31
N VAL A 462 -9.16 31.07 17.23
CA VAL A 462 -8.90 29.74 17.78
C VAL A 462 -9.05 29.72 19.30
N ILE A 463 -8.52 30.72 20.01
CA ILE A 463 -8.65 30.85 21.46
C ILE A 463 -10.13 31.08 21.85
N ALA A 464 -10.87 31.91 21.10
CA ALA A 464 -12.30 32.11 21.33
C ALA A 464 -13.10 30.81 21.19
N ALA A 465 -12.82 30.02 20.14
CA ALA A 465 -13.43 28.71 19.94
C ALA A 465 -13.04 27.72 21.05
N ALA A 466 -11.81 27.75 21.54
CA ALA A 466 -11.36 26.91 22.63
C ALA A 466 -12.06 27.26 23.96
N LYS A 467 -12.33 28.53 24.21
CA LYS A 467 -13.15 28.99 25.35
C LYS A 467 -14.59 28.48 25.24
N ALA A 468 -15.22 28.65 24.07
CA ALA A 468 -16.58 28.17 23.82
C ALA A 468 -16.66 26.62 23.93
N ALA A 469 -15.62 25.90 23.55
CA ALA A 469 -15.51 24.44 23.68
C ALA A 469 -15.06 23.98 25.07
N GLN A 470 -14.98 24.85 26.10
CA GLN A 470 -14.56 24.51 27.46
C GLN A 470 -13.16 23.82 27.50
N CYS A 471 -12.23 24.17 26.61
CA CYS A 471 -10.90 23.56 26.55
C CYS A 471 -9.76 24.56 26.83
N HIS A 472 -10.04 25.86 26.91
CA HIS A 472 -9.02 26.89 27.12
C HIS A 472 -8.23 26.71 28.44
N GLU A 473 -8.88 26.39 29.52
CA GLU A 473 -8.25 26.26 30.84
C GLU A 473 -7.19 25.18 30.84
N PHE A 474 -7.54 23.94 30.52
CA PHE A 474 -6.55 22.86 30.51
C PHE A 474 -5.45 23.05 29.45
N ILE A 475 -5.77 23.69 28.29
CA ILE A 475 -4.74 23.99 27.29
C ILE A 475 -3.72 24.99 27.85
N SER A 476 -4.18 26.00 28.61
CA SER A 476 -3.30 27.02 29.21
C SER A 476 -2.35 26.44 30.27
N GLU A 477 -2.72 25.33 30.91
CA GLU A 477 -1.93 24.60 31.89
C GLU A 477 -0.86 23.70 31.27
N LEU A 478 -0.94 23.42 29.94
CA LEU A 478 0.06 22.62 29.25
C LEU A 478 1.42 23.36 29.17
N PRO A 479 2.55 22.65 29.11
CA PRO A 479 3.91 23.23 29.19
C PRO A 479 4.19 24.37 28.20
N GLN A 480 3.58 24.33 27.00
CA GLN A 480 3.70 25.34 25.96
C GLN A 480 2.31 25.88 25.55
N SER A 481 1.30 25.74 26.42
CA SER A 481 -0.07 26.16 26.15
C SER A 481 -0.55 25.67 24.78
N TYR A 482 -1.07 26.53 23.92
CA TYR A 482 -1.53 26.21 22.55
C TYR A 482 -0.45 25.67 21.62
N GLN A 483 0.82 25.97 21.87
CA GLN A 483 1.96 25.49 21.07
C GLN A 483 2.41 24.07 21.49
N THR A 484 1.82 23.49 22.52
CA THR A 484 2.11 22.13 22.95
C THR A 484 1.79 21.13 21.83
N VAL A 485 2.77 20.29 21.49
CA VAL A 485 2.61 19.25 20.44
C VAL A 485 2.03 17.99 21.05
N PHE A 486 0.88 17.56 20.55
CA PHE A 486 0.21 16.35 21.01
C PHE A 486 1.06 15.09 20.73
N GLY A 487 1.15 14.21 21.73
CA GLY A 487 1.88 12.93 21.63
C GLY A 487 3.40 13.03 21.65
N LYS A 488 3.95 14.25 21.87
CA LYS A 488 5.39 14.48 22.04
C LYS A 488 5.71 14.66 23.53
N ASP A 489 6.91 14.25 23.94
CA ASP A 489 7.46 14.45 25.29
C ASP A 489 6.53 13.96 26.42
N GLY A 490 5.73 12.92 26.13
CA GLY A 490 4.84 12.33 27.13
C GLY A 490 3.52 13.07 27.37
N VAL A 491 3.24 14.15 26.62
CA VAL A 491 1.96 14.87 26.72
C VAL A 491 0.83 13.96 26.23
N LYS A 492 -0.03 13.58 27.18
CA LYS A 492 -1.24 12.78 26.94
C LYS A 492 -2.45 13.58 27.36
N LEU A 493 -3.49 13.55 26.55
CA LEU A 493 -4.79 14.15 26.85
C LEU A 493 -5.79 13.05 27.16
N SER A 494 -6.74 13.35 28.06
CA SER A 494 -7.86 12.43 28.31
C SER A 494 -8.83 12.39 27.12
N GLY A 495 -9.64 11.35 27.02
CA GLY A 495 -10.65 11.25 25.96
C GLY A 495 -11.59 12.48 25.90
N GLY A 496 -12.02 12.99 27.06
CA GLY A 496 -12.85 14.20 27.15
C GLY A 496 -12.12 15.48 26.72
N GLN A 497 -10.80 15.59 26.97
CA GLN A 497 -9.98 16.71 26.48
C GLN A 497 -9.84 16.68 24.97
N ILE A 498 -9.55 15.50 24.40
CA ILE A 498 -9.46 15.29 22.93
C ILE A 498 -10.80 15.67 22.27
N GLN A 499 -11.91 15.25 22.86
CA GLN A 499 -13.25 15.55 22.37
C GLN A 499 -13.55 17.05 22.38
N ARG A 500 -13.24 17.78 23.46
CA ARG A 500 -13.41 19.24 23.52
C ARG A 500 -12.57 19.98 22.49
N ILE A 501 -11.36 19.51 22.20
CA ILE A 501 -10.53 20.04 21.09
C ILE A 501 -11.21 19.78 19.73
N ALA A 502 -11.81 18.61 19.52
CA ALA A 502 -12.56 18.33 18.29
C ALA A 502 -13.82 19.21 18.16
N ILE A 503 -14.49 19.50 19.28
CA ILE A 503 -15.61 20.48 19.32
C ILE A 503 -15.09 21.89 18.97
N ALA A 504 -13.95 22.33 19.52
CA ALA A 504 -13.33 23.62 19.18
C ALA A 504 -13.01 23.71 17.68
N ARG A 505 -12.50 22.63 17.07
CA ARG A 505 -12.31 22.51 15.63
C ARG A 505 -13.61 22.73 14.84
N ALA A 506 -14.71 22.14 15.28
CA ALA A 506 -16.02 22.31 14.65
C ALA A 506 -16.60 23.72 14.85
N ILE A 507 -16.31 24.39 15.98
CA ILE A 507 -16.69 25.79 16.24
C ILE A 507 -15.94 26.73 15.29
N VAL A 508 -14.62 26.59 15.14
CA VAL A 508 -13.80 27.40 14.20
C VAL A 508 -14.28 27.22 12.77
N LYS A 509 -14.65 26.00 12.38
CA LYS A 509 -15.18 25.71 11.03
C LYS A 509 -16.49 26.45 10.76
N ASN A 510 -17.34 26.57 11.74
CA ASN A 510 -18.61 27.30 11.73
C ASN A 510 -19.56 26.93 10.57
N ALA A 511 -19.60 25.67 10.14
CA ALA A 511 -20.52 25.20 9.10
C ALA A 511 -21.99 25.32 9.53
N PRO A 512 -22.92 25.61 8.59
CA PRO A 512 -24.36 25.80 8.90
C PRO A 512 -25.09 24.50 9.27
N ILE A 513 -24.57 23.34 8.86
CA ILE A 513 -25.11 22.01 9.21
C ILE A 513 -24.09 21.30 10.07
N LEU A 514 -24.57 20.67 11.15
CA LEU A 514 -23.75 19.92 12.09
C LEU A 514 -24.23 18.49 12.22
N VAL A 515 -23.34 17.54 12.05
CA VAL A 515 -23.57 16.13 12.33
C VAL A 515 -22.76 15.72 13.55
N LEU A 516 -23.44 15.14 14.55
CA LEU A 516 -22.82 14.65 15.79
C LEU A 516 -23.03 13.14 15.88
N ASP A 517 -21.95 12.37 15.88
CA ASP A 517 -22.00 10.92 16.09
C ASP A 517 -21.48 10.60 17.50
N GLU A 518 -22.39 10.22 18.41
CA GLU A 518 -22.11 9.74 19.77
C GLU A 518 -21.12 10.60 20.60
N ALA A 519 -21.30 11.90 20.61
CA ALA A 519 -20.36 12.86 21.17
C ALA A 519 -20.14 12.79 22.71
N THR A 520 -20.61 11.74 23.45
CA THR A 520 -20.57 11.73 24.94
C THR A 520 -20.19 10.39 25.59
N SER A 521 -19.64 9.42 24.86
CA SER A 521 -19.55 8.01 25.33
C SER A 521 -18.44 7.69 26.35
N PHE A 522 -17.43 8.54 26.58
CA PHE A 522 -16.22 8.17 27.35
C PHE A 522 -15.80 9.16 28.45
N SER A 523 -16.71 9.94 29.02
CA SER A 523 -16.31 11.01 29.95
C SER A 523 -16.73 10.75 31.40
N ASP A 524 -15.86 11.11 32.34
CA ASP A 524 -16.21 11.27 33.75
C ASP A 524 -17.33 12.29 33.90
N PRO A 525 -18.16 12.23 34.99
CA PRO A 525 -19.28 13.14 35.19
C PRO A 525 -18.94 14.64 35.09
N GLU A 526 -17.77 15.06 35.57
CA GLU A 526 -17.28 16.44 35.43
C GLU A 526 -16.99 16.83 33.98
N ASN A 527 -16.26 15.98 33.27
CA ASN A 527 -15.97 16.20 31.86
C ASN A 527 -17.22 16.14 30.98
N GLU A 528 -18.22 15.33 31.36
CA GLU A 528 -19.48 15.25 30.65
C GLU A 528 -20.25 16.59 30.68
N HIS A 529 -20.32 17.27 31.83
CA HIS A 529 -20.98 18.57 31.92
C HIS A 529 -20.32 19.61 31.01
N LEU A 530 -18.98 19.67 31.00
CA LEU A 530 -18.21 20.59 30.13
C LEU A 530 -18.40 20.28 28.64
N ILE A 531 -18.44 18.99 28.26
CA ILE A 531 -18.74 18.59 26.90
C ILE A 531 -20.14 18.98 26.47
N GLN A 532 -21.13 18.81 27.33
CA GLN A 532 -22.52 19.21 27.05
C GLN A 532 -22.63 20.73 26.86
N GLN A 533 -21.94 21.54 27.66
CA GLN A 533 -21.87 22.98 27.47
C GLN A 533 -21.23 23.35 26.13
N ALA A 534 -20.11 22.71 25.78
CA ALA A 534 -19.42 22.91 24.52
C ALA A 534 -20.30 22.54 23.31
N LEU A 535 -21.03 21.42 23.39
CA LEU A 535 -21.98 21.00 22.36
C LEU A 535 -23.15 21.98 22.23
N PHE A 536 -23.68 22.48 23.34
CA PHE A 536 -24.75 23.47 23.31
C PHE A 536 -24.30 24.75 22.58
N GLU A 537 -23.10 25.25 22.87
CA GLU A 537 -22.53 26.41 22.15
C GLU A 537 -22.33 26.11 20.66
N LEU A 538 -21.81 24.91 20.30
CA LEU A 538 -21.62 24.49 18.93
C LEU A 538 -22.92 24.39 18.12
N MET A 539 -24.03 23.95 18.75
CA MET A 539 -25.33 23.73 18.08
C MET A 539 -26.10 25.03 17.81
N LYS A 540 -25.80 26.14 18.50
CA LYS A 540 -26.56 27.39 18.40
C LYS A 540 -26.72 27.87 16.96
N GLY A 541 -27.96 28.05 16.51
CA GLY A 541 -28.29 28.59 15.19
C GLY A 541 -27.99 27.68 13.99
N LYS A 542 -27.63 26.43 14.24
CA LYS A 542 -27.28 25.45 13.19
C LYS A 542 -28.40 24.43 12.98
N THR A 543 -28.43 23.84 11.78
CA THR A 543 -29.21 22.61 11.50
C THR A 543 -28.42 21.42 12.03
N VAL A 544 -28.97 20.70 13.00
CA VAL A 544 -28.25 19.65 13.70
C VAL A 544 -28.89 18.28 13.43
N ILE A 545 -28.09 17.32 13.03
CA ILE A 545 -28.44 15.89 13.03
C ILE A 545 -27.51 15.22 14.05
N MET A 546 -28.10 14.65 15.10
CA MET A 546 -27.34 14.01 16.17
C MET A 546 -27.74 12.57 16.38
N ILE A 547 -26.75 11.69 16.50
CA ILE A 547 -26.94 10.33 16.96
C ILE A 547 -26.73 10.33 18.46
N ALA A 548 -27.75 9.93 19.21
CA ALA A 548 -27.70 9.95 20.66
C ALA A 548 -27.77 8.53 21.22
N HIS A 549 -26.79 8.18 22.04
CA HIS A 549 -26.81 7.00 22.91
C HIS A 549 -27.34 7.32 24.32
N ARG A 550 -27.35 8.60 24.70
CA ARG A 550 -27.93 9.06 25.97
C ARG A 550 -29.24 9.78 25.71
N LEU A 551 -30.32 9.16 26.16
CA LEU A 551 -31.68 9.68 25.95
C LEU A 551 -31.93 11.04 26.66
N SER A 552 -31.17 11.38 27.72
CA SER A 552 -31.25 12.68 28.39
C SER A 552 -30.91 13.85 27.44
N THR A 553 -30.02 13.65 26.47
CA THR A 553 -29.58 14.71 25.56
C THR A 553 -30.63 15.07 24.51
N ILE A 554 -31.55 14.14 24.20
CA ILE A 554 -32.53 14.30 23.12
C ILE A 554 -33.89 14.79 23.58
N ARG A 555 -34.13 14.90 24.87
CA ARG A 555 -35.43 15.32 25.41
C ARG A 555 -35.89 16.66 24.84
N ASN A 556 -34.94 17.55 24.57
CA ASN A 556 -35.20 18.90 24.04
C ASN A 556 -34.99 18.98 22.52
N ALA A 557 -34.85 17.85 21.80
CA ALA A 557 -34.76 17.85 20.35
C ALA A 557 -36.09 18.27 19.72
N ASP A 558 -36.03 19.08 18.65
CA ASP A 558 -37.21 19.50 17.89
C ASP A 558 -37.89 18.32 17.16
N GLN A 559 -37.10 17.29 16.80
CA GLN A 559 -37.58 16.07 16.18
C GLN A 559 -36.72 14.88 16.62
N ILE A 560 -37.35 13.77 16.88
CA ILE A 560 -36.68 12.48 17.16
C ILE A 560 -37.10 11.47 16.11
N LEU A 561 -36.12 10.80 15.52
CA LEU A 561 -36.31 9.70 14.58
C LEU A 561 -35.88 8.40 15.25
N VAL A 562 -36.76 7.44 15.34
CA VAL A 562 -36.46 6.10 15.86
C VAL A 562 -36.13 5.19 14.68
N VAL A 563 -34.89 4.74 14.62
CA VAL A 563 -34.39 3.90 13.54
C VAL A 563 -34.19 2.47 14.05
N ASP A 564 -34.82 1.52 13.38
CA ASP A 564 -34.67 0.09 13.69
C ASP A 564 -34.60 -0.71 12.38
N HIS A 565 -33.64 -1.65 12.28
CA HIS A 565 -33.40 -2.46 11.07
C HIS A 565 -33.37 -1.65 9.76
N GLY A 566 -32.67 -0.51 9.77
CA GLY A 566 -32.49 0.35 8.59
C GLY A 566 -33.73 1.14 8.18
N LYS A 567 -34.77 1.21 9.00
CA LYS A 567 -36.03 1.96 8.72
C LYS A 567 -36.35 2.92 9.84
N ILE A 568 -36.99 4.04 9.50
CA ILE A 568 -37.61 4.93 10.49
C ILE A 568 -38.94 4.32 10.91
N VAL A 569 -39.03 3.89 12.16
CA VAL A 569 -40.23 3.22 12.72
C VAL A 569 -41.14 4.18 13.47
N GLN A 570 -40.59 5.26 14.05
CA GLN A 570 -41.36 6.33 14.71
C GLN A 570 -40.66 7.68 14.50
N SER A 571 -41.42 8.76 14.47
CA SER A 571 -40.94 10.14 14.37
C SER A 571 -41.86 11.08 15.13
N GLY A 572 -41.32 12.02 15.88
CA GLY A 572 -42.05 13.02 16.66
C GLY A 572 -41.19 13.73 17.70
N THR A 573 -41.79 14.53 18.55
CA THR A 573 -41.13 15.10 19.74
C THR A 573 -41.07 14.08 20.88
N HIS A 574 -40.31 14.35 21.92
CA HIS A 574 -40.25 13.50 23.13
C HIS A 574 -41.64 13.23 23.70
N ASP A 575 -42.43 14.30 23.91
CA ASP A 575 -43.74 14.20 24.53
C ASP A 575 -44.73 13.41 23.67
N GLU A 576 -44.73 13.61 22.36
CA GLU A 576 -45.56 12.85 21.41
C GLU A 576 -45.20 11.36 21.43
N LEU A 577 -43.91 11.02 21.37
CA LEU A 577 -43.43 9.65 21.32
C LEU A 577 -43.64 8.92 22.67
N MET A 578 -43.64 9.61 23.79
CA MET A 578 -43.94 9.04 25.11
C MET A 578 -45.41 8.70 25.30
N THR A 579 -46.32 9.34 24.56
CA THR A 579 -47.77 9.02 24.60
C THR A 579 -48.14 7.84 23.70
N GLN A 580 -47.24 7.45 22.77
CA GLN A 580 -47.45 6.34 21.82
C GLN A 580 -46.71 5.09 22.30
N ALA A 581 -47.42 3.98 22.48
CA ALA A 581 -46.77 2.70 22.71
C ALA A 581 -45.88 2.35 21.51
N GLY A 582 -44.59 2.09 21.77
CA GLY A 582 -43.66 1.76 20.72
C GLY A 582 -42.19 1.78 21.15
N ARG A 583 -41.30 1.64 20.16
CA ARG A 583 -39.86 1.44 20.38
C ARG A 583 -39.18 2.56 21.18
N TYR A 584 -39.67 3.82 21.02
CA TYR A 584 -39.13 4.95 21.78
C TYR A 584 -39.43 4.85 23.27
N GLN A 585 -40.65 4.53 23.61
CA GLN A 585 -41.08 4.37 25.01
C GLN A 585 -40.32 3.22 25.69
N ASP A 586 -40.11 2.10 24.98
CA ASP A 586 -39.30 0.99 25.48
C ASP A 586 -37.86 1.41 25.76
N LEU A 587 -37.22 2.13 24.80
CA LEU A 587 -35.86 2.64 24.97
C LEU A 587 -35.76 3.61 26.15
N TRP A 588 -36.73 4.51 26.31
CA TRP A 588 -36.77 5.47 27.40
C TRP A 588 -36.96 4.79 28.75
N ASN A 589 -37.88 3.85 28.84
CA ASN A 589 -38.16 3.12 30.09
C ASN A 589 -36.95 2.28 30.52
N ASN A 590 -36.30 1.61 29.58
CA ASN A 590 -35.06 0.86 29.85
C ASN A 590 -33.92 1.77 30.32
N TYR A 591 -33.78 2.96 29.73
CA TYR A 591 -32.77 3.93 30.14
C TYR A 591 -33.05 4.47 31.55
N THR A 592 -34.29 4.84 31.87
CA THR A 592 -34.67 5.33 33.21
C THR A 592 -34.56 4.23 34.26
N ALA A 593 -34.92 3.00 33.92
CA ALA A 593 -34.73 1.85 34.80
C ALA A 593 -33.24 1.62 35.13
N ALA A 594 -32.36 1.75 34.11
CA ALA A 594 -30.92 1.64 34.31
C ALA A 594 -30.33 2.73 35.21
N LEU A 595 -30.84 3.97 35.11
CA LEU A 595 -30.43 5.08 35.99
C LEU A 595 -30.87 4.89 37.43
N THR A 596 -32.01 4.24 37.65
CA THR A 596 -32.56 3.98 38.97
C THR A 596 -32.11 2.66 39.58
N TRP A 597 -31.36 1.85 38.83
CA TRP A 597 -30.88 0.56 39.31
C TRP A 597 -29.87 0.75 40.44
N LYS A 598 -30.34 0.50 41.68
CA LYS A 598 -29.46 0.43 42.85
C LYS A 598 -28.97 -1.01 43.00
N PHE A 599 -27.66 -1.17 43.15
CA PHE A 599 -27.14 -2.40 43.69
C PHE A 599 -27.76 -2.64 45.07
N SER A 600 -28.72 -3.52 45.20
CA SER A 600 -29.11 -4.05 46.49
C SER A 600 -27.96 -4.95 46.96
N VAL A 601 -27.07 -4.40 47.76
CA VAL A 601 -26.19 -5.22 48.58
C VAL A 601 -27.13 -5.95 49.53
N GLY A 602 -27.35 -7.23 49.29
CA GLY A 602 -28.15 -8.06 50.20
C GLY A 602 -27.58 -7.91 51.62
N LYS A 603 -28.39 -7.36 52.51
CA LYS A 603 -28.20 -7.60 53.92
C LYS A 603 -28.59 -9.06 54.14
N GLU A 604 -27.62 -9.94 54.07
CA GLU A 604 -27.72 -11.21 54.76
C GLU A 604 -27.55 -10.92 56.24
N ALA A 605 -28.62 -11.20 56.98
CA ALA A 605 -28.66 -11.19 58.44
C ALA A 605 -27.94 -12.39 59.02
#